data_7ec4ded2e3efa5a55a646878c09758fe
#
_entry.id   7ec4ded2e3efa5a55a646878c09758fe
#
_cell.length_a   1.000
_cell.length_b   1.000
_cell.length_c   1.000
_cell.angle_alpha   90.00
_cell.angle_beta   90.00
_cell.angle_gamma   90.00
#
_symmetry.space_group_name_H-M   'P 1'
#
loop_
_entity.id
_entity.type
_entity.pdbx_description
1 polymer ?
#
loop_
_entity_poly.entity_id
_entity_poly.type
_entity_poly.pdbx_seq_one_letter_code
_entity_poly.pdbx_strand_id
1 'polypeptide(L)'
;EKDGKAEQLTLNDSIQRYDKLLAVANEYAYDVYNCNIDGLYQQALCYADSALHCLNKHYIMYSGSKGPLLELEGEGAAADLDWFNRHFDTDYYALLDVRNEAAVAFLALGNLEAYRYNNNAYTALYKQISEDTSLEQYCRQMQLSANNKTVAIILCVVILLVLLVGYYILYFRHRLIYRYNLEQVLEINKQVFSASLLDGR
;
A
#
# COMPACT_ATOMS: atom_id res chain seq x y z
N GLU A 1 38.87 -45.37 -10.18
CA GLU A 1 37.56 -45.95 -9.83
C GLU A 1 37.20 -45.80 -8.33
N LYS A 2 38.17 -45.80 -7.42
CA LYS A 2 37.95 -45.56 -5.98
C LYS A 2 37.70 -44.08 -5.64
N ASP A 3 38.34 -43.16 -6.35
CA ASP A 3 38.19 -41.71 -6.11
C ASP A 3 36.81 -41.18 -6.55
N GLY A 4 36.26 -41.66 -7.66
CA GLY A 4 34.95 -41.29 -8.12
C GLY A 4 33.80 -41.75 -7.21
N LYS A 5 34.00 -42.87 -6.49
CA LYS A 5 33.00 -43.38 -5.53
C LYS A 5 33.00 -42.60 -4.21
N ALA A 6 34.17 -42.15 -3.78
CA ALA A 6 34.29 -41.31 -2.59
C ALA A 6 33.70 -39.91 -2.85
N GLU A 7 33.90 -39.32 -4.03
CA GLU A 7 33.37 -38.04 -4.44
C GLU A 7 31.84 -38.08 -4.60
N GLN A 8 31.28 -39.14 -5.17
CA GLN A 8 29.81 -39.35 -5.24
C GLN A 8 29.18 -39.53 -3.85
N LEU A 9 29.84 -40.22 -2.90
CA LEU A 9 29.34 -40.40 -1.53
C LEU A 9 29.32 -39.06 -0.79
N THR A 10 30.35 -38.22 -0.92
CA THR A 10 30.40 -36.88 -0.29
C THR A 10 29.37 -35.94 -0.90
N LEU A 11 29.11 -36.01 -2.20
CA LEU A 11 28.08 -35.24 -2.89
C LEU A 11 26.66 -35.63 -2.41
N ASN A 12 26.37 -36.91 -2.31
CA ASN A 12 25.09 -37.39 -1.80
C ASN A 12 24.86 -37.01 -0.35
N ASP A 13 25.89 -37.08 0.50
CA ASP A 13 25.78 -36.61 1.91
C ASP A 13 25.55 -35.11 2.00
N SER A 14 26.14 -34.33 1.11
CA SER A 14 25.90 -32.87 1.04
C SER A 14 24.49 -32.55 0.58
N ILE A 15 23.98 -33.21 -0.43
CA ILE A 15 22.59 -33.05 -0.91
C ILE A 15 21.60 -33.46 0.18
N GLN A 16 21.79 -34.57 0.88
CA GLN A 16 20.91 -34.98 1.97
C GLN A 16 20.91 -33.97 3.12
N ARG A 17 22.03 -33.33 3.44
CA ARG A 17 22.09 -32.27 4.49
C ARG A 17 21.39 -30.99 4.04
N TYR A 18 21.52 -30.63 2.77
CA TYR A 18 20.85 -29.53 2.14
C TYR A 18 19.34 -29.67 2.27
N ASP A 19 18.79 -30.76 1.75
CA ASP A 19 17.37 -31.07 1.80
C ASP A 19 16.84 -31.13 3.24
N LYS A 20 17.64 -31.68 4.17
CA LYS A 20 17.24 -31.80 5.58
C LYS A 20 17.11 -30.45 6.28
N LEU A 21 18.00 -29.49 6.02
CA LEU A 21 17.91 -28.17 6.63
C LEU A 21 16.67 -27.38 6.15
N LEU A 22 16.38 -27.47 4.85
CA LEU A 22 15.19 -26.85 4.28
C LEU A 22 13.90 -27.52 4.77
N ALA A 23 13.88 -28.86 4.84
CA ALA A 23 12.74 -29.60 5.38
C ALA A 23 12.44 -29.23 6.84
N VAL A 24 13.47 -29.12 7.68
CA VAL A 24 13.31 -28.70 9.08
C VAL A 24 12.86 -27.25 9.19
N ALA A 25 13.35 -26.36 8.32
CA ALA A 25 12.87 -24.97 8.27
C ALA A 25 11.38 -24.89 7.92
N ASN A 26 10.94 -25.73 6.99
CA ASN A 26 9.54 -25.84 6.57
C ASN A 26 8.64 -26.40 7.69
N GLU A 27 9.12 -27.41 8.44
CA GLU A 27 8.41 -27.92 9.64
C GLU A 27 8.22 -26.81 10.67
N TYR A 28 9.26 -26.04 10.96
CA TYR A 28 9.14 -24.89 11.87
C TYR A 28 8.20 -23.81 11.35
N ALA A 29 8.20 -23.51 10.05
CA ALA A 29 7.25 -22.57 9.45
C ALA A 29 5.79 -23.00 9.68
N TYR A 30 5.53 -24.30 9.54
CA TYR A 30 4.21 -24.87 9.85
C TYR A 30 3.85 -24.78 11.33
N ASP A 31 4.82 -24.98 12.23
CA ASP A 31 4.62 -24.84 13.68
C ASP A 31 4.33 -23.39 14.07
N VAL A 32 4.94 -22.40 13.40
CA VAL A 32 4.63 -20.97 13.61
C VAL A 32 3.15 -20.71 13.31
N TYR A 33 2.67 -21.18 12.18
CA TYR A 33 1.27 -21.04 11.78
C TYR A 33 0.31 -21.68 12.80
N ASN A 34 0.57 -22.91 13.22
CA ASN A 34 -0.26 -23.61 14.22
C ASN A 34 -0.29 -22.86 15.56
N CYS A 35 0.86 -22.39 16.04
CA CYS A 35 0.93 -21.62 17.28
C CYS A 35 0.14 -20.29 17.19
N ASN A 36 0.15 -19.63 16.04
CA ASN A 36 -0.65 -18.43 15.82
C ASN A 36 -2.15 -18.71 15.87
N ILE A 37 -2.61 -19.82 15.26
CA ILE A 37 -4.01 -20.27 15.36
C ILE A 37 -4.42 -20.50 16.80
N ASP A 38 -3.53 -21.13 17.59
CA ASP A 38 -3.78 -21.44 18.99
C ASP A 38 -3.62 -20.21 19.92
N GLY A 39 -3.20 -19.05 19.39
CA GLY A 39 -2.94 -17.83 20.17
C GLY A 39 -1.65 -17.87 20.99
N LEU A 40 -0.76 -18.81 20.70
CA LEU A 40 0.53 -19.00 21.38
C LEU A 40 1.65 -18.18 20.72
N TYR A 41 1.44 -16.87 20.61
CA TYR A 41 2.27 -15.96 19.81
C TYR A 41 3.75 -15.94 20.21
N GLN A 42 4.08 -16.03 21.51
CA GLN A 42 5.48 -16.12 21.97
C GLN A 42 6.16 -17.39 21.49
N GLN A 43 5.43 -18.51 21.49
CA GLN A 43 5.94 -19.79 21.01
C GLN A 43 6.08 -19.78 19.48
N ALA A 44 5.15 -19.13 18.77
CA ALA A 44 5.25 -18.90 17.34
C ALA A 44 6.55 -18.18 16.98
N LEU A 45 6.91 -17.11 17.70
CA LEU A 45 8.18 -16.41 17.49
C LEU A 45 9.43 -17.26 17.76
N CYS A 46 9.38 -18.15 18.75
CA CYS A 46 10.49 -19.10 18.99
C CYS A 46 10.67 -20.08 17.81
N TYR A 47 9.58 -20.57 17.25
CA TYR A 47 9.64 -21.41 16.04
C TYR A 47 10.08 -20.62 14.80
N ALA A 48 9.62 -19.36 14.65
CA ALA A 48 10.07 -18.49 13.58
C ALA A 48 11.59 -18.25 13.62
N ASP A 49 12.14 -17.97 14.80
CA ASP A 49 13.61 -17.83 14.99
C ASP A 49 14.34 -19.14 14.64
N SER A 50 13.79 -20.30 15.04
CA SER A 50 14.34 -21.60 14.72
C SER A 50 14.35 -21.89 13.19
N ALA A 51 13.29 -21.49 12.50
CA ALA A 51 13.21 -21.61 11.05
C ALA A 51 14.27 -20.72 10.35
N LEU A 52 14.35 -19.43 10.74
CA LEU A 52 15.37 -18.52 10.23
C LEU A 52 16.79 -19.02 10.55
N HIS A 53 17.01 -19.61 11.71
CA HIS A 53 18.29 -20.21 12.05
C HIS A 53 18.68 -21.35 11.11
N CYS A 54 17.73 -22.23 10.75
CA CYS A 54 17.97 -23.31 9.79
C CYS A 54 18.28 -22.76 8.40
N LEU A 55 17.55 -21.75 7.92
CA LEU A 55 17.81 -21.07 6.65
C LEU A 55 19.17 -20.36 6.66
N ASN A 56 19.54 -19.67 7.72
CA ASN A 56 20.84 -19.04 7.88
C ASN A 56 21.98 -20.06 7.87
N LYS A 57 21.79 -21.20 8.53
CA LYS A 57 22.76 -22.28 8.52
C LYS A 57 22.94 -22.85 7.12
N HIS A 58 21.84 -23.01 6.40
CA HIS A 58 21.86 -23.41 4.99
C HIS A 58 22.64 -22.38 4.14
N TYR A 59 22.36 -21.07 4.33
CA TYR A 59 23.06 -20.00 3.63
C TYR A 59 24.57 -20.03 3.89
N ILE A 60 25.00 -20.16 5.15
CA ILE A 60 26.42 -20.21 5.53
C ILE A 60 27.13 -21.40 4.88
N MET A 61 26.43 -22.53 4.76
CA MET A 61 27.02 -23.76 4.21
C MET A 61 27.15 -23.75 2.68
N TYR A 62 26.20 -23.11 1.99
CA TYR A 62 26.07 -23.27 0.53
C TYR A 62 26.22 -21.97 -0.28
N SER A 63 26.15 -20.78 0.34
CA SER A 63 26.26 -19.53 -0.43
C SER A 63 27.68 -19.23 -0.93
N GLY A 64 28.69 -19.83 -0.32
CA GLY A 64 30.11 -19.53 -0.64
C GLY A 64 30.55 -18.09 -0.38
N SER A 65 29.67 -17.22 0.07
CA SER A 65 29.91 -15.79 0.32
C SER A 65 29.43 -15.37 1.71
N LYS A 66 30.13 -14.39 2.30
CA LYS A 66 29.66 -13.73 3.52
C LYS A 66 28.65 -12.65 3.12
N GLY A 67 27.38 -12.90 3.36
CA GLY A 67 26.29 -11.94 3.18
C GLY A 67 25.53 -11.69 4.49
N PRO A 68 24.54 -10.78 4.48
CA PRO A 68 23.70 -10.56 5.63
C PRO A 68 22.89 -11.80 5.95
N LEU A 69 22.65 -12.05 7.24
CA LEU A 69 21.81 -13.16 7.72
C LEU A 69 20.39 -12.67 7.95
N LEU A 70 19.46 -13.61 7.94
CA LEU A 70 18.06 -13.37 8.26
C LEU A 70 17.93 -13.13 9.77
N GLU A 71 17.27 -12.06 10.13
CA GLU A 71 16.96 -11.70 11.52
C GLU A 71 15.45 -11.60 11.70
N LEU A 72 14.95 -11.98 12.87
CA LEU A 72 13.54 -11.87 13.21
C LEU A 72 13.15 -10.43 13.57
N GLU A 73 14.06 -9.72 14.20
CA GLU A 73 13.95 -8.30 14.55
C GLU A 73 15.18 -7.57 14.02
N GLY A 74 14.98 -6.46 13.32
CA GLY A 74 16.08 -5.70 12.74
C GLY A 74 15.66 -4.29 12.34
N GLU A 75 16.64 -3.45 12.07
CA GLU A 75 16.45 -2.11 11.55
C GLU A 75 16.79 -2.07 10.06
N GLY A 76 15.92 -1.48 9.24
CA GLY A 76 16.16 -1.27 7.81
C GLY A 76 15.68 -2.38 6.90
N ALA A 77 16.44 -2.67 5.83
CA ALA A 77 16.07 -3.65 4.83
C ALA A 77 16.47 -5.06 5.28
N ALA A 78 15.53 -6.00 5.17
CA ALA A 78 15.79 -7.40 5.48
C ALA A 78 16.72 -8.06 4.45
N ALA A 79 17.50 -9.06 4.88
CA ALA A 79 18.45 -9.80 4.05
C ALA A 79 17.78 -10.65 2.95
N ASP A 80 16.49 -10.89 3.07
CA ASP A 80 15.67 -11.74 2.20
C ASP A 80 15.81 -11.35 0.72
N LEU A 81 15.70 -10.06 0.40
CA LEU A 81 15.87 -9.54 -0.95
C LEU A 81 17.31 -9.65 -1.47
N ASP A 82 18.30 -9.49 -0.60
CA ASP A 82 19.71 -9.64 -0.99
C ASP A 82 19.99 -11.08 -1.42
N TRP A 83 19.45 -12.07 -0.69
CA TRP A 83 19.56 -13.45 -1.06
C TRP A 83 18.87 -13.75 -2.40
N PHE A 84 17.66 -13.25 -2.58
CA PHE A 84 16.91 -13.43 -3.83
C PHE A 84 17.63 -12.80 -5.03
N ASN A 85 18.12 -11.59 -4.89
CA ASN A 85 18.83 -10.87 -5.95
C ASN A 85 20.17 -11.52 -6.31
N ARG A 86 20.79 -12.22 -5.35
CA ARG A 86 22.01 -13.03 -5.60
C ARG A 86 21.72 -14.41 -6.16
N HIS A 87 20.46 -14.73 -6.44
CA HIS A 87 20.01 -16.02 -6.93
C HIS A 87 20.45 -17.18 -6.03
N PHE A 88 20.46 -16.95 -4.71
CA PHE A 88 20.76 -18.01 -3.76
C PHE A 88 19.63 -19.02 -3.75
N ASP A 89 19.97 -20.29 -3.93
CA ASP A 89 19.01 -21.39 -3.96
C ASP A 89 18.58 -21.77 -2.53
N THR A 90 17.34 -21.49 -2.17
CA THR A 90 16.73 -21.79 -0.88
C THR A 90 15.21 -21.83 -1.00
N ASP A 91 14.52 -22.26 0.06
CA ASP A 91 13.06 -22.28 0.11
C ASP A 91 12.51 -20.90 0.46
N TYR A 92 12.26 -20.09 -0.57
CA TYR A 92 11.66 -18.76 -0.41
C TYR A 92 10.19 -18.81 0.01
N TYR A 93 9.46 -19.90 -0.24
CA TYR A 93 8.08 -20.02 0.21
C TYR A 93 8.03 -20.25 1.72
N ALA A 94 8.87 -21.11 2.26
CA ALA A 94 9.03 -21.27 3.71
C ALA A 94 9.45 -19.94 4.38
N LEU A 95 10.35 -19.18 3.75
CA LEU A 95 10.75 -17.85 4.25
C LEU A 95 9.59 -16.85 4.24
N LEU A 96 8.76 -16.83 3.18
CA LEU A 96 7.56 -16.00 3.13
C LEU A 96 6.58 -16.36 4.24
N ASP A 97 6.32 -17.65 4.45
CA ASP A 97 5.40 -18.12 5.51
C ASP A 97 5.91 -17.70 6.89
N VAL A 98 7.20 -17.90 7.18
CA VAL A 98 7.81 -17.45 8.44
C VAL A 98 7.67 -15.94 8.64
N ARG A 99 7.92 -15.13 7.61
CA ARG A 99 7.79 -13.67 7.69
C ARG A 99 6.36 -13.19 7.94
N ASN A 100 5.41 -13.80 7.22
CA ASN A 100 3.99 -13.50 7.39
C ASN A 100 3.52 -13.83 8.80
N GLU A 101 3.81 -15.05 9.25
CA GLU A 101 3.35 -15.54 10.54
C GLU A 101 4.05 -14.84 11.73
N ALA A 102 5.35 -14.50 11.58
CA ALA A 102 6.05 -13.68 12.56
C ALA A 102 5.43 -12.28 12.66
N ALA A 103 5.05 -11.67 11.53
CA ALA A 103 4.37 -10.39 11.52
C ALA A 103 3.03 -10.48 12.29
N VAL A 104 2.24 -11.53 12.06
CA VAL A 104 0.98 -11.77 12.81
C VAL A 104 1.23 -11.87 14.32
N ALA A 105 2.22 -12.66 14.74
CA ALA A 105 2.57 -12.84 16.15
C ALA A 105 3.03 -11.53 16.80
N PHE A 106 3.91 -10.76 16.16
CA PHE A 106 4.36 -9.46 16.67
C PHE A 106 3.23 -8.45 16.77
N LEU A 107 2.32 -8.42 15.79
CA LEU A 107 1.14 -7.55 15.83
C LEU A 107 0.24 -7.90 17.01
N ALA A 108 -0.01 -9.20 17.25
CA ALA A 108 -0.81 -9.66 18.37
C ALA A 108 -0.17 -9.34 19.74
N LEU A 109 1.16 -9.33 19.82
CA LEU A 109 1.91 -8.95 21.02
C LEU A 109 2.11 -7.43 21.16
N GLY A 110 1.68 -6.61 20.18
CA GLY A 110 1.80 -5.16 20.20
C GLY A 110 3.19 -4.61 19.84
N ASN A 111 4.12 -5.45 19.36
CA ASN A 111 5.43 -5.00 18.87
C ASN A 111 5.32 -4.53 17.41
N LEU A 112 4.97 -3.25 17.24
CA LEU A 112 4.72 -2.65 15.91
C LEU A 112 6.00 -2.50 15.08
N GLU A 113 7.15 -2.38 15.70
CA GLU A 113 8.43 -2.22 14.96
C GLU A 113 8.82 -3.55 14.32
N ALA A 114 8.84 -4.63 15.08
CA ALA A 114 9.11 -5.97 14.57
C ALA A 114 8.03 -6.44 13.57
N TYR A 115 6.75 -6.09 13.81
CA TYR A 115 5.68 -6.29 12.82
C TYR A 115 6.02 -5.64 11.49
N ARG A 116 6.35 -4.33 11.49
CA ARG A 116 6.68 -3.60 10.26
C ARG A 116 7.89 -4.19 9.55
N TYR A 117 8.92 -4.58 10.30
CA TYR A 117 10.11 -5.19 9.74
C TYR A 117 9.77 -6.48 8.96
N ASN A 118 9.06 -7.43 9.60
CA ASN A 118 8.69 -8.70 8.97
C ASN A 118 7.67 -8.53 7.84
N ASN A 119 6.67 -7.66 8.00
CA ASN A 119 5.68 -7.38 6.96
C ASN A 119 6.31 -6.71 5.72
N ASN A 120 7.29 -5.82 5.90
CA ASN A 120 8.02 -5.22 4.80
C ASN A 120 8.90 -6.24 4.08
N ALA A 121 9.59 -7.12 4.83
CA ALA A 121 10.37 -8.22 4.26
C ALA A 121 9.51 -9.16 3.43
N TYR A 122 8.38 -9.60 4.00
CA TYR A 122 7.38 -10.42 3.31
C TYR A 122 6.89 -9.76 2.02
N THR A 123 6.40 -8.53 2.10
CA THR A 123 5.80 -7.82 0.96
C THR A 123 6.82 -7.60 -0.16
N ALA A 124 8.04 -7.23 0.20
CA ALA A 124 9.11 -6.99 -0.76
C ALA A 124 9.53 -8.27 -1.47
N LEU A 125 9.70 -9.38 -0.74
CA LEU A 125 10.06 -10.68 -1.30
C LEU A 125 8.92 -11.27 -2.13
N TYR A 126 7.69 -11.22 -1.63
CA TYR A 126 6.50 -11.69 -2.34
C TYR A 126 6.32 -11.00 -3.68
N LYS A 127 6.53 -9.68 -3.73
CA LYS A 127 6.47 -8.89 -4.96
C LYS A 127 7.48 -9.39 -6.01
N GLN A 128 8.68 -9.77 -5.58
CA GLN A 128 9.72 -10.26 -6.50
C GLN A 128 9.43 -11.68 -7.01
N ILE A 129 8.94 -12.56 -6.13
CA ILE A 129 8.67 -13.97 -6.49
C ILE A 129 7.43 -14.08 -7.38
N SER A 130 6.37 -13.33 -7.05
CA SER A 130 5.10 -13.42 -7.79
C SER A 130 5.08 -12.65 -9.09
N GLU A 131 6.07 -11.77 -9.33
CA GLU A 131 6.01 -10.75 -10.40
C GLU A 131 4.67 -9.98 -10.40
N ASP A 132 3.96 -10.04 -9.28
CA ASP A 132 2.61 -9.53 -9.16
C ASP A 132 2.62 -8.02 -8.94
N THR A 133 2.51 -7.29 -10.05
CA THR A 133 2.29 -5.85 -10.05
C THR A 133 0.81 -5.48 -9.85
N SER A 134 -0.08 -6.48 -9.75
CA SER A 134 -1.54 -6.24 -9.70
C SER A 134 -1.95 -5.43 -8.48
N LEU A 135 -1.37 -5.70 -7.31
CA LEU A 135 -1.65 -4.97 -6.08
C LEU A 135 -1.20 -3.50 -6.19
N GLU A 136 -0.02 -3.26 -6.78
CA GLU A 136 0.48 -1.90 -7.02
C GLU A 136 -0.40 -1.15 -8.02
N GLN A 137 -0.83 -1.81 -9.09
CA GLN A 137 -1.76 -1.26 -10.07
C GLN A 137 -3.12 -0.96 -9.44
N TYR A 138 -3.63 -1.84 -8.59
CA TYR A 138 -4.89 -1.64 -7.87
C TYR A 138 -4.83 -0.46 -6.89
N CYS A 139 -3.78 -0.37 -6.08
CA CYS A 139 -3.54 0.79 -5.20
C CYS A 139 -3.41 2.09 -5.99
N ARG A 140 -2.71 2.07 -7.12
CA ARG A 140 -2.56 3.21 -8.01
C ARG A 140 -3.90 3.63 -8.63
N GLN A 141 -4.73 2.67 -9.05
CA GLN A 141 -6.07 2.94 -9.56
C GLN A 141 -6.99 3.53 -8.48
N MET A 142 -6.93 3.02 -7.25
CA MET A 142 -7.66 3.59 -6.11
C MET A 142 -7.24 5.03 -5.83
N GLN A 143 -5.96 5.33 -5.88
CA GLN A 143 -5.41 6.66 -5.63
C GLN A 143 -5.84 7.64 -6.74
N LEU A 144 -5.81 7.22 -7.99
CA LEU A 144 -6.32 7.99 -9.14
C LEU A 144 -7.82 8.23 -9.02
N SER A 145 -8.60 7.23 -8.62
CA SER A 145 -10.05 7.37 -8.40
C SER A 145 -10.38 8.35 -7.27
N ALA A 146 -9.62 8.34 -6.18
CA ALA A 146 -9.77 9.30 -5.09
C ALA A 146 -9.45 10.74 -5.56
N ASN A 147 -8.38 10.93 -6.30
CA ASN A 147 -8.02 12.23 -6.89
C ASN A 147 -9.09 12.72 -7.87
N ASN A 148 -9.64 11.86 -8.72
CA ASN A 148 -10.70 12.22 -9.65
C ASN A 148 -11.98 12.68 -8.94
N LYS A 149 -12.35 12.05 -7.81
CA LYS A 149 -13.49 12.51 -6.99
C LYS A 149 -13.24 13.91 -6.41
N THR A 150 -12.04 14.17 -5.92
CA THR A 150 -11.67 15.49 -5.39
C THR A 150 -11.72 16.56 -6.47
N VAL A 151 -11.19 16.27 -7.66
CA VAL A 151 -11.25 17.17 -8.82
C VAL A 151 -12.70 17.43 -9.24
N ALA A 152 -13.55 16.40 -9.28
CA ALA A 152 -14.97 16.55 -9.59
C ALA A 152 -15.71 17.45 -8.60
N ILE A 153 -15.45 17.31 -7.30
CA ILE A 153 -16.02 18.17 -6.25
C ILE A 153 -15.59 19.63 -6.45
N ILE A 154 -14.31 19.89 -6.67
CA ILE A 154 -13.79 21.23 -6.91
C ILE A 154 -14.45 21.85 -8.14
N LEU A 155 -14.58 21.09 -9.24
CA LEU A 155 -15.24 21.54 -10.46
C LEU A 155 -16.70 21.91 -10.21
N CYS A 156 -17.46 21.08 -9.48
CA CYS A 156 -18.85 21.36 -9.10
C CYS A 156 -18.97 22.67 -8.30
N VAL A 157 -18.08 22.91 -7.33
CA VAL A 157 -18.05 24.15 -6.54
C VAL A 157 -17.77 25.36 -7.42
N VAL A 158 -16.83 25.28 -8.33
CA VAL A 158 -16.52 26.37 -9.28
C VAL A 158 -17.71 26.68 -10.18
N ILE A 159 -18.38 25.67 -10.75
CA ILE A 159 -19.58 25.85 -11.57
C ILE A 159 -20.68 26.54 -10.79
N LEU A 160 -20.90 26.12 -9.54
CA LEU A 160 -21.93 26.70 -8.67
C LEU A 160 -21.65 28.17 -8.37
N LEU A 161 -20.40 28.52 -8.11
CA LEU A 161 -19.98 29.93 -7.93
C LEU A 161 -20.21 30.76 -9.19
N VAL A 162 -19.88 30.24 -10.37
CA VAL A 162 -20.12 30.94 -11.66
C VAL A 162 -21.61 31.17 -11.89
N LEU A 163 -22.46 30.19 -11.58
CA LEU A 163 -23.91 30.33 -11.68
C LEU A 163 -24.46 31.38 -10.71
N LEU A 164 -23.96 31.41 -9.47
CA LEU A 164 -24.36 32.44 -8.49
C LEU A 164 -23.99 33.84 -8.93
N VAL A 165 -22.77 34.03 -9.43
CA VAL A 165 -22.29 35.32 -9.96
C VAL A 165 -23.14 35.74 -11.17
N GLY A 166 -23.40 34.83 -12.11
CA GLY A 166 -24.26 35.06 -13.27
C GLY A 166 -25.68 35.47 -12.87
N TYR A 167 -26.27 34.73 -11.92
CA TYR A 167 -27.59 35.09 -11.37
C TYR A 167 -27.59 36.48 -10.73
N TYR A 168 -26.55 36.79 -9.93
CA TYR A 168 -26.44 38.11 -9.29
C TYR A 168 -26.36 39.23 -10.33
N ILE A 169 -25.57 39.08 -11.39
CA ILE A 169 -25.43 40.09 -12.46
C ILE A 169 -26.77 40.27 -13.21
N LEU A 170 -27.48 39.16 -13.53
CA LEU A 170 -28.77 39.23 -14.22
C LEU A 170 -29.82 39.87 -13.34
N TYR A 171 -29.86 39.54 -12.01
CA TYR A 171 -30.78 40.14 -11.07
C TYR A 171 -30.53 41.66 -10.92
N PHE A 172 -29.28 42.07 -10.81
CA PHE A 172 -28.91 43.47 -10.67
C PHE A 172 -29.24 44.26 -11.95
N ARG A 173 -28.97 43.69 -13.12
CA ARG A 173 -29.32 44.27 -14.42
C ARG A 173 -30.84 44.42 -14.58
N HIS A 174 -31.58 43.40 -14.18
CA HIS A 174 -33.06 43.45 -14.24
C HIS A 174 -33.62 44.53 -13.31
N ARG A 175 -33.07 44.65 -12.13
CA ARG A 175 -33.43 45.70 -11.15
C ARG A 175 -33.12 47.10 -11.63
N LEU A 176 -31.99 47.31 -12.32
CA LEU A 176 -31.63 48.61 -12.93
C LEU A 176 -32.59 48.97 -14.07
N ILE A 177 -32.89 48.05 -14.94
CA ILE A 177 -33.82 48.26 -16.05
C ILE A 177 -35.23 48.58 -15.51
N TYR A 178 -35.67 47.91 -14.46
CA TYR A 178 -36.94 48.18 -13.80
C TYR A 178 -37.01 49.58 -13.22
N ARG A 179 -35.98 50.01 -12.51
CA ARG A 179 -35.85 51.38 -11.96
C ARG A 179 -35.88 52.44 -13.06
N TYR A 180 -35.12 52.24 -14.11
CA TYR A 180 -35.07 53.15 -15.25
C TYR A 180 -36.44 53.29 -15.92
N ASN A 181 -37.12 52.19 -16.17
CA ASN A 181 -38.48 52.22 -16.74
C ASN A 181 -39.51 52.91 -15.80
N LEU A 182 -39.38 52.69 -14.50
CA LEU A 182 -40.25 53.34 -13.52
C LEU A 182 -40.04 54.86 -13.50
N GLU A 183 -38.82 55.31 -13.55
CA GLU A 183 -38.50 56.73 -13.62
C GLU A 183 -39.04 57.40 -14.89
N GLN A 184 -38.91 56.74 -16.03
CA GLN A 184 -39.52 57.23 -17.29
C GLN A 184 -41.04 57.32 -17.24
N VAL A 185 -41.72 56.32 -16.68
CA VAL A 185 -43.18 56.33 -16.53
C VAL A 185 -43.60 57.45 -15.61
N LEU A 186 -42.90 57.69 -14.52
CA LEU A 186 -43.15 58.78 -13.58
C LEU A 186 -42.98 60.17 -14.23
N GLU A 187 -41.95 60.31 -15.06
CA GLU A 187 -41.69 61.57 -15.78
C GLU A 187 -42.72 61.88 -16.84
N ILE A 188 -43.16 60.88 -17.63
CA ILE A 188 -44.26 60.97 -18.59
C ILE A 188 -45.59 61.35 -17.88
N ASN A 189 -45.91 60.71 -16.78
CA ASN A 189 -47.11 61.02 -16.02
C ASN A 189 -47.08 62.44 -15.48
N LYS A 190 -45.92 62.95 -15.03
CA LYS A 190 -45.77 64.33 -14.59
C LYS A 190 -45.96 65.33 -15.71
N GLN A 191 -45.45 65.00 -16.93
CA GLN A 191 -45.62 65.84 -18.10
C GLN A 191 -47.10 65.89 -18.54
N VAL A 192 -47.76 64.73 -18.59
CA VAL A 192 -49.20 64.66 -18.90
C VAL A 192 -50.05 65.44 -17.94
N PHE A 193 -49.75 65.30 -16.63
CA PHE A 193 -50.48 66.04 -15.58
C PHE A 193 -50.24 67.56 -15.68
N SER A 194 -49.02 67.99 -15.96
CA SER A 194 -48.73 69.40 -16.17
C SER A 194 -49.39 70.00 -17.45
N ALA A 195 -49.46 69.20 -18.52
CA ALA A 195 -50.13 69.60 -19.74
C ALA A 195 -51.66 69.71 -19.54
N SER A 196 -52.28 68.76 -18.83
CA SER A 196 -53.72 68.84 -18.53
C SER A 196 -54.11 69.99 -17.63
N LEU A 197 -53.21 70.50 -16.80
CA LEU A 197 -53.41 71.69 -15.99
C LEU A 197 -53.33 73.03 -16.82
N LEU A 198 -52.60 72.96 -17.93
CA LEU A 198 -52.47 74.13 -18.82
C LEU A 198 -53.65 74.20 -19.84
N ASP A 199 -54.25 73.09 -20.18
CA ASP A 199 -55.36 73.02 -21.14
C ASP A 199 -56.73 73.30 -20.47
N GLY A 200 -56.80 73.37 -19.19
CA GLY A 200 -57.99 73.62 -18.39
C GLY A 200 -58.18 75.05 -17.92
N ARG A 201 -57.48 76.04 -18.60
CA ARG A 201 -57.65 77.49 -18.44
C ARG A 201 -58.23 78.06 -19.75
#